data_3992d6b7bc0b424572ecf4233ffefea4
#
_entry.id   3992d6b7bc0b424572ecf4233ffefea4
#
_cell.length_a   1.000
_cell.length_b   1.000
_cell.length_c   1.000
_cell.angle_alpha   90.00
_cell.angle_beta   90.00
_cell.angle_gamma   90.00
#
_symmetry.space_group_name_H-M   'P 1'
#
loop_
_entity.id
_entity.type
_entity.pdbx_description
1 polymer ?
#
loop_
_entity_poly.entity_id
_entity_poly.type
_entity_poly.pdbx_seq_one_letter_code
_entity_poly.pdbx_strand_id
1 'polypeptide(L)'
;TFLPGIGFLLYLIIGQDMSKKKMFKEKEEADKVFRDKVMKQEQKIINEEYSFLGSKFLEYEDIISMHILTSEAYFSQDNEVEMYFSGEEKFRALLDSISNAKEYIYIEYYIFKSDGIGSKIIDKLTEKAKEGVEVKLLYDGMGGRKLKRGCFDELKAAGGEVAVFFPPLVRYITLRINYRNHRKICIIDGKEAYVGGFNIGDEYLGLSKKFGFWRDTHIKIKGTAVEGLLWRFFKDWRFAAHKNNTHCQLEIPENSLNGSSGIQIVSSGPDSKWASVKDGYFKMITNARKRIYIQTPYFIPDDSIFEALRVAGLSGLDVKVMIPCKPDHPFVYWAGLSYIGELLEAGVKFYTYENGFLHSKTFIMDDFVTSVGTANLDIRSFKLNFEVNAFIYDEEVNQKMVDQFHLDLECCEEITIEKYAKRSNIVKLKESVSRLLSPIL
;
A
#
# COMPACT_ATOMS: atom_id res chain seq x y z
N THR A 1 6.91 31.30 -9.14
CA THR A 1 5.92 31.08 -10.24
C THR A 1 5.97 32.23 -11.22
N PHE A 2 5.99 31.95 -12.54
CA PHE A 2 6.05 32.95 -13.62
C PHE A 2 4.77 33.83 -13.71
N LEU A 3 3.67 33.44 -13.05
CA LEU A 3 2.40 34.14 -13.00
C LEU A 3 1.86 34.12 -11.56
N PRO A 4 2.24 35.07 -10.69
CA PRO A 4 1.92 35.04 -9.26
C PRO A 4 0.42 34.93 -8.96
N GLY A 5 -0.46 35.65 -9.69
CA GLY A 5 -1.92 35.63 -9.48
C GLY A 5 -2.54 34.25 -9.82
N ILE A 6 -2.17 33.68 -10.98
CA ILE A 6 -2.66 32.36 -11.39
C ILE A 6 -2.03 31.27 -10.51
N GLY A 7 -0.76 31.40 -10.17
CA GLY A 7 -0.07 30.50 -9.25
C GLY A 7 -0.69 30.50 -7.85
N PHE A 8 -1.13 31.65 -7.35
CA PHE A 8 -1.83 31.76 -6.07
C PHE A 8 -3.24 31.11 -6.12
N LEU A 9 -4.01 31.32 -7.19
CA LEU A 9 -5.29 30.66 -7.40
C LEU A 9 -5.15 29.15 -7.52
N LEU A 10 -4.16 28.66 -8.28
CA LEU A 10 -3.82 27.24 -8.36
C LEU A 10 -3.37 26.70 -7.00
N TYR A 11 -2.59 27.47 -6.23
CA TYR A 11 -2.19 27.09 -4.88
C TYR A 11 -3.39 26.96 -3.93
N LEU A 12 -4.38 27.85 -4.00
CA LEU A 12 -5.61 27.75 -3.22
C LEU A 12 -6.45 26.52 -3.58
N ILE A 13 -6.41 26.08 -4.86
CA ILE A 13 -7.18 24.93 -5.35
C ILE A 13 -6.41 23.61 -5.09
N ILE A 14 -5.09 23.63 -5.25
CA ILE A 14 -4.22 22.45 -5.19
C ILE A 14 -3.47 22.38 -3.85
N GLY A 15 -3.36 23.50 -3.12
CA GLY A 15 -2.62 23.62 -1.87
C GLY A 15 -3.22 22.74 -0.75
N GLN A 16 -2.33 22.14 0.02
CA GLN A 16 -2.59 20.99 0.89
C GLN A 16 -3.35 21.30 2.20
N ASP A 17 -3.42 22.55 2.67
CA ASP A 17 -3.64 22.81 4.11
C ASP A 17 -5.02 23.26 4.55
N MET A 18 -5.89 23.72 3.66
CA MET A 18 -7.11 24.43 4.10
C MET A 18 -8.29 23.55 4.53
N SER A 19 -8.24 22.22 4.37
CA SER A 19 -9.37 21.34 4.76
C SER A 19 -9.05 20.19 5.72
N LYS A 20 -7.80 20.05 6.15
CA LYS A 20 -7.36 18.88 6.95
C LYS A 20 -8.11 18.73 8.28
N LYS A 21 -8.24 19.77 9.09
CA LYS A 21 -8.77 19.66 10.46
C LYS A 21 -10.26 19.29 10.56
N LYS A 22 -11.10 19.76 9.65
CA LYS A 22 -12.56 19.53 9.73
C LYS A 22 -12.98 18.19 9.15
N MET A 23 -12.27 17.73 8.10
CA MET A 23 -12.62 16.53 7.32
C MET A 23 -12.30 15.23 8.05
N PHE A 24 -11.33 15.25 8.98
CA PHE A 24 -10.80 14.05 9.61
C PHE A 24 -11.21 13.88 11.08
N LYS A 25 -11.79 14.92 11.70
CA LYS A 25 -12.26 14.87 13.10
C LYS A 25 -13.37 13.82 13.32
N GLU A 26 -14.18 13.55 12.30
CA GLU A 26 -15.27 12.55 12.36
C GLU A 26 -14.78 11.09 12.35
N LYS A 27 -13.52 10.85 11.95
CA LYS A 27 -12.92 9.49 11.95
C LYS A 27 -12.42 9.03 13.32
N GLU A 28 -12.21 9.95 14.27
CA GLU A 28 -11.49 9.67 15.51
C GLU A 28 -12.34 8.99 16.61
N GLU A 29 -13.66 9.10 16.58
CA GLU A 29 -14.50 8.80 17.76
C GLU A 29 -15.02 7.34 17.86
N ALA A 30 -14.81 6.48 16.87
CA ALA A 30 -15.69 5.33 16.68
C ALA A 30 -15.19 3.95 17.16
N ASP A 31 -13.93 3.73 17.60
CA ASP A 31 -13.44 2.37 17.92
C ASP A 31 -12.66 2.26 19.24
N LYS A 32 -13.40 2.30 20.34
CA LYS A 32 -12.81 2.19 21.68
C LYS A 32 -12.14 0.81 21.93
N VAL A 33 -12.76 -0.27 21.48
CA VAL A 33 -12.27 -1.64 21.76
C VAL A 33 -10.90 -1.92 21.16
N PHE A 34 -10.70 -1.61 19.85
CA PHE A 34 -9.41 -1.83 19.21
C PHE A 34 -8.34 -0.90 19.77
N ARG A 35 -8.68 0.37 20.02
CA ARG A 35 -7.77 1.33 20.68
C ARG A 35 -7.36 0.86 22.07
N ASP A 36 -8.29 0.37 22.88
CA ASP A 36 -7.99 -0.16 24.21
C ASP A 36 -7.03 -1.36 24.13
N LYS A 37 -7.14 -2.20 23.11
CA LYS A 37 -6.24 -3.32 22.85
C LYS A 37 -4.81 -2.81 22.50
N VAL A 38 -4.73 -1.83 21.61
CA VAL A 38 -3.45 -1.20 21.24
C VAL A 38 -2.81 -0.50 22.43
N MET A 39 -3.56 0.30 23.18
CA MET A 39 -3.07 1.01 24.37
C MET A 39 -2.56 0.07 25.45
N LYS A 40 -3.25 -1.07 25.67
CA LYS A 40 -2.77 -2.10 26.61
C LYS A 40 -1.45 -2.72 26.15
N GLN A 41 -1.29 -2.95 24.85
CA GLN A 41 -0.03 -3.47 24.30
C GLN A 41 1.09 -2.45 24.45
N GLU A 42 0.84 -1.18 24.13
CA GLU A 42 1.76 -0.07 24.31
C GLU A 42 2.25 0.02 25.76
N GLN A 43 1.32 0.01 26.72
CA GLN A 43 1.67 0.03 28.15
C GLN A 43 2.56 -1.14 28.58
N LYS A 44 2.22 -2.36 28.11
CA LYS A 44 3.06 -3.53 28.41
C LYS A 44 4.48 -3.42 27.84
N ILE A 45 4.65 -2.82 26.65
CA ILE A 45 5.98 -2.60 26.06
C ILE A 45 6.74 -1.54 26.87
N ILE A 46 6.10 -0.40 27.20
CA ILE A 46 6.71 0.66 28.00
C ILE A 46 7.16 0.15 29.38
N ASN A 47 6.39 -0.76 29.98
CA ASN A 47 6.71 -1.34 31.29
C ASN A 47 7.64 -2.55 31.21
N GLU A 48 8.15 -2.91 30.01
CA GLU A 48 8.96 -4.13 29.77
C GLU A 48 8.22 -5.44 30.15
N GLU A 49 6.89 -5.43 30.14
CA GLU A 49 6.02 -6.57 30.47
C GLU A 49 5.53 -7.35 29.23
N TYR A 50 5.86 -6.86 28.01
CA TYR A 50 5.42 -7.50 26.79
C TYR A 50 6.29 -8.72 26.45
N SER A 51 5.66 -9.87 26.27
CA SER A 51 6.35 -11.11 25.90
C SER A 51 6.39 -11.29 24.38
N PHE A 52 7.57 -11.19 23.83
CA PHE A 52 7.82 -11.62 22.47
C PHE A 52 8.00 -13.15 22.42
N LEU A 53 7.32 -13.82 21.46
CA LEU A 53 7.40 -15.28 21.30
C LEU A 53 8.78 -15.76 20.81
N GLY A 54 9.56 -14.86 20.21
CA GLY A 54 10.91 -15.15 19.75
C GLY A 54 11.88 -14.03 20.12
N SER A 55 13.11 -14.37 20.53
CA SER A 55 14.15 -13.40 20.89
C SER A 55 14.52 -12.46 19.74
N LYS A 56 14.32 -12.89 18.48
CA LYS A 56 14.63 -12.08 17.30
C LYS A 56 13.73 -10.86 17.16
N PHE A 57 12.49 -10.89 17.64
CA PHE A 57 11.61 -9.73 17.64
C PHE A 57 12.17 -8.58 18.52
N LEU A 58 12.91 -8.89 19.57
CA LEU A 58 13.54 -7.90 20.44
C LEU A 58 14.55 -6.99 19.68
N GLU A 59 15.19 -7.53 18.64
CA GLU A 59 16.11 -6.74 17.82
C GLU A 59 15.41 -5.64 17.03
N TYR A 60 14.08 -5.73 16.88
CA TYR A 60 13.23 -4.81 16.10
C TYR A 60 12.16 -4.14 16.96
N GLU A 61 12.29 -4.23 18.31
CA GLU A 61 11.33 -3.64 19.25
C GLU A 61 11.13 -2.13 19.03
N ASP A 62 12.16 -1.44 18.61
CA ASP A 62 12.12 0.00 18.33
C ASP A 62 11.25 0.34 17.11
N ILE A 63 11.23 -0.52 16.06
CA ILE A 63 10.33 -0.38 14.91
C ILE A 63 8.90 -0.74 15.34
N ILE A 64 8.75 -1.84 16.08
CA ILE A 64 7.44 -2.33 16.56
C ILE A 64 6.78 -1.28 17.44
N SER A 65 7.50 -0.75 18.43
CA SER A 65 7.02 0.27 19.35
C SER A 65 6.66 1.57 18.64
N MET A 66 7.51 2.02 17.71
CA MET A 66 7.22 3.21 16.90
C MET A 66 5.90 3.07 16.13
N HIS A 67 5.63 1.92 15.51
CA HIS A 67 4.40 1.70 14.76
C HIS A 67 3.16 1.66 15.66
N ILE A 68 3.25 1.10 16.87
CA ILE A 68 2.17 1.14 17.86
C ILE A 68 1.83 2.60 18.20
N LEU A 69 2.85 3.41 18.52
CA LEU A 69 2.71 4.81 18.92
C LEU A 69 2.21 5.73 17.80
N THR A 70 2.63 5.49 16.56
CA THR A 70 2.40 6.42 15.45
C THR A 70 1.20 6.08 14.58
N SER A 71 0.79 4.80 14.57
CA SER A 71 -0.21 4.26 13.62
C SER A 71 -1.29 3.41 14.30
N GLU A 72 -1.26 3.28 15.63
CA GLU A 72 -2.14 2.33 16.34
C GLU A 72 -2.03 0.89 15.76
N ALA A 73 -0.82 0.53 15.27
CA ALA A 73 -0.56 -0.74 14.62
C ALA A 73 -0.27 -1.83 15.66
N TYR A 74 -1.31 -2.53 16.10
CA TYR A 74 -1.17 -3.68 17.00
C TYR A 74 -0.18 -4.70 16.43
N PHE A 75 0.77 -5.16 17.23
CA PHE A 75 1.71 -6.22 16.87
C PHE A 75 1.15 -7.58 17.25
N SER A 76 0.93 -8.44 16.29
CA SER A 76 0.49 -9.84 16.47
C SER A 76 1.58 -10.82 16.05
N GLN A 77 1.64 -12.01 16.67
CA GLN A 77 2.72 -12.97 16.49
C GLN A 77 2.22 -14.38 16.09
N ASP A 78 1.00 -14.46 15.62
CA ASP A 78 0.23 -15.68 15.39
C ASP A 78 -0.30 -15.76 13.94
N ASN A 79 0.47 -15.18 12.99
CA ASN A 79 -0.04 -15.05 11.63
C ASN A 79 0.61 -16.05 10.67
N GLU A 80 -0.17 -16.45 9.66
CA GLU A 80 0.30 -17.12 8.45
C GLU A 80 0.26 -16.15 7.28
N VAL A 81 1.26 -16.21 6.40
CA VAL A 81 1.38 -15.36 5.22
C VAL A 81 1.52 -16.20 3.96
N GLU A 82 0.61 -16.01 3.01
CA GLU A 82 0.70 -16.55 1.66
C GLU A 82 0.94 -15.40 0.68
N MET A 83 1.89 -15.57 -0.24
CA MET A 83 2.32 -14.51 -1.16
C MET A 83 1.93 -14.82 -2.59
N TYR A 84 1.53 -13.79 -3.33
CA TYR A 84 1.17 -13.85 -4.75
C TYR A 84 1.98 -12.81 -5.53
N PHE A 85 2.64 -13.25 -6.59
CA PHE A 85 3.51 -12.42 -7.41
C PHE A 85 2.93 -12.16 -8.81
N SER A 86 1.84 -12.83 -9.15
CA SER A 86 1.08 -12.64 -10.38
C SER A 86 -0.40 -12.36 -10.10
N GLY A 87 -1.06 -11.64 -11.04
CA GLY A 87 -2.49 -11.41 -10.95
C GLY A 87 -3.30 -12.69 -11.07
N GLU A 88 -2.84 -13.67 -11.85
CA GLU A 88 -3.52 -14.96 -12.01
C GLU A 88 -3.63 -15.71 -10.67
N GLU A 89 -2.51 -15.86 -9.96
CA GLU A 89 -2.49 -16.52 -8.66
C GLU A 89 -3.36 -15.78 -7.64
N LYS A 90 -3.18 -14.45 -7.55
CA LYS A 90 -3.91 -13.61 -6.59
C LYS A 90 -5.42 -13.66 -6.83
N PHE A 91 -5.88 -13.50 -8.08
CA PHE A 91 -7.32 -13.47 -8.35
C PHE A 91 -7.97 -14.85 -8.25
N ARG A 92 -7.26 -15.93 -8.58
CA ARG A 92 -7.73 -17.29 -8.32
C ARG A 92 -7.97 -17.48 -6.81
N ALA A 93 -6.95 -17.21 -5.98
CA ALA A 93 -7.08 -17.33 -4.53
C ALA A 93 -8.18 -16.43 -3.95
N LEU A 94 -8.29 -15.19 -4.43
CA LEU A 94 -9.33 -14.25 -3.98
C LEU A 94 -10.74 -14.75 -4.33
N LEU A 95 -10.96 -15.25 -5.55
CA LEU A 95 -12.26 -15.78 -5.95
C LEU A 95 -12.63 -17.05 -5.18
N ASP A 96 -11.65 -17.91 -4.90
CA ASP A 96 -11.84 -19.09 -4.05
C ASP A 96 -12.23 -18.69 -2.62
N SER A 97 -11.53 -17.73 -2.03
CA SER A 97 -11.87 -17.20 -0.70
C SER A 97 -13.28 -16.57 -0.66
N ILE A 98 -13.62 -15.73 -1.64
CA ILE A 98 -14.97 -15.14 -1.75
C ILE A 98 -16.04 -16.24 -1.87
N SER A 99 -15.79 -17.29 -2.65
CA SER A 99 -16.74 -18.40 -2.84
C SER A 99 -16.99 -19.18 -1.53
N ASN A 100 -16.01 -19.26 -0.66
CA ASN A 100 -16.08 -19.97 0.62
C ASN A 100 -16.60 -19.12 1.80
N ALA A 101 -16.80 -17.82 1.60
CA ALA A 101 -17.29 -16.91 2.63
C ALA A 101 -18.65 -17.35 3.21
N LYS A 102 -18.83 -17.21 4.53
CA LYS A 102 -20.02 -17.62 5.28
C LYS A 102 -20.71 -16.48 5.99
N GLU A 103 -19.98 -15.49 6.47
CA GLU A 103 -20.49 -14.43 7.32
C GLU A 103 -20.44 -13.07 6.62
N TYR A 104 -19.25 -12.65 6.18
CA TYR A 104 -19.10 -11.36 5.52
C TYR A 104 -17.89 -11.27 4.57
N ILE A 105 -18.01 -10.35 3.61
CA ILE A 105 -16.96 -9.97 2.67
C ILE A 105 -16.88 -8.45 2.65
N TYR A 106 -15.74 -7.90 3.07
CA TYR A 106 -15.47 -6.47 3.00
C TYR A 106 -14.31 -6.22 2.04
N ILE A 107 -14.56 -5.42 1.02
CA ILE A 107 -13.64 -5.21 -0.08
C ILE A 107 -13.43 -3.73 -0.36
N GLU A 108 -12.18 -3.29 -0.41
CA GLU A 108 -11.77 -1.92 -0.63
C GLU A 108 -10.64 -1.87 -1.66
N TYR A 109 -10.86 -1.14 -2.77
CA TYR A 109 -9.85 -1.00 -3.81
C TYR A 109 -9.78 0.43 -4.36
N TYR A 110 -8.55 0.91 -4.63
CA TYR A 110 -8.35 2.17 -5.33
C TYR A 110 -8.95 2.11 -6.73
N ILE A 111 -8.48 1.20 -7.59
CA ILE A 111 -9.05 0.97 -8.92
C ILE A 111 -9.92 -0.26 -8.88
N PHE A 112 -11.17 -0.08 -9.29
CA PHE A 112 -12.10 -1.16 -9.56
C PHE A 112 -12.64 -0.97 -10.97
N LYS A 113 -12.51 -1.98 -11.84
CA LYS A 113 -13.07 -1.97 -13.20
C LYS A 113 -14.15 -3.01 -13.33
N SER A 114 -15.11 -2.78 -14.23
CA SER A 114 -16.14 -3.74 -14.61
C SER A 114 -15.79 -4.40 -15.95
N ASP A 115 -14.53 -4.86 -16.08
CA ASP A 115 -14.00 -5.67 -17.18
C ASP A 115 -14.10 -7.17 -16.87
N GLY A 116 -13.32 -8.03 -17.53
CA GLY A 116 -13.43 -9.47 -17.37
C GLY A 116 -13.31 -9.96 -15.94
N ILE A 117 -12.21 -9.64 -15.25
CA ILE A 117 -12.00 -10.07 -13.85
C ILE A 117 -12.88 -9.29 -12.89
N GLY A 118 -13.09 -7.99 -13.13
CA GLY A 118 -13.93 -7.17 -12.26
C GLY A 118 -15.39 -7.63 -12.28
N SER A 119 -15.94 -7.98 -13.46
CA SER A 119 -17.29 -8.54 -13.56
C SER A 119 -17.39 -9.88 -12.82
N LYS A 120 -16.41 -10.78 -12.98
CA LYS A 120 -16.40 -12.07 -12.26
C LYS A 120 -16.42 -11.88 -10.73
N ILE A 121 -15.69 -10.89 -10.21
CA ILE A 121 -15.71 -10.56 -8.78
C ILE A 121 -17.07 -10.02 -8.38
N ILE A 122 -17.67 -9.09 -9.16
CA ILE A 122 -19.01 -8.53 -8.87
C ILE A 122 -20.06 -9.64 -8.85
N ASP A 123 -20.03 -10.54 -9.85
CA ASP A 123 -20.96 -11.67 -9.94
C ASP A 123 -20.86 -12.58 -8.73
N LYS A 124 -19.63 -12.90 -8.31
CA LYS A 124 -19.38 -13.76 -7.13
C LYS A 124 -19.82 -13.08 -5.82
N LEU A 125 -19.57 -11.76 -5.66
CA LEU A 125 -20.07 -10.99 -4.52
C LEU A 125 -21.60 -10.95 -4.48
N THR A 126 -22.24 -10.84 -5.67
CA THR A 126 -23.70 -10.85 -5.81
C THR A 126 -24.29 -12.21 -5.44
N GLU A 127 -23.66 -13.31 -5.86
CA GLU A 127 -24.03 -14.67 -5.49
C GLU A 127 -23.98 -14.82 -3.96
N LYS A 128 -22.88 -14.41 -3.32
CA LYS A 128 -22.72 -14.50 -1.85
C LYS A 128 -23.72 -13.62 -1.09
N ALA A 129 -24.02 -12.42 -1.58
CA ALA A 129 -25.06 -11.57 -1.00
C ALA A 129 -26.45 -12.22 -1.08
N LYS A 130 -26.79 -12.91 -2.19
CA LYS A 130 -28.03 -13.70 -2.32
C LYS A 130 -28.09 -14.89 -1.34
N GLU A 131 -26.93 -15.44 -0.95
CA GLU A 131 -26.81 -16.49 0.06
C GLU A 131 -26.93 -15.95 1.50
N GLY A 132 -27.04 -14.62 1.69
CA GLY A 132 -27.18 -13.97 3.00
C GLY A 132 -25.84 -13.53 3.60
N VAL A 133 -24.72 -13.65 2.88
CA VAL A 133 -23.42 -13.12 3.31
C VAL A 133 -23.44 -11.59 3.25
N GLU A 134 -22.99 -10.92 4.31
CA GLU A 134 -22.87 -9.46 4.33
C GLU A 134 -21.76 -8.98 3.39
N VAL A 135 -22.08 -8.19 2.38
CA VAL A 135 -21.09 -7.67 1.41
C VAL A 135 -21.00 -6.15 1.49
N LYS A 136 -19.81 -5.62 1.77
CA LYS A 136 -19.50 -4.19 1.69
C LYS A 136 -18.38 -3.95 0.70
N LEU A 137 -18.64 -3.11 -0.32
CA LEU A 137 -17.68 -2.76 -1.36
C LEU A 137 -17.39 -1.26 -1.33
N LEU A 138 -16.12 -0.91 -1.17
CA LEU A 138 -15.60 0.46 -1.17
C LEU A 138 -14.61 0.66 -2.32
N TYR A 139 -14.76 1.75 -3.08
CA TYR A 139 -13.77 2.13 -4.08
C TYR A 139 -13.53 3.64 -4.12
N ASP A 140 -12.37 4.06 -4.62
CA ASP A 140 -12.06 5.48 -4.81
C ASP A 140 -12.77 6.04 -6.03
N GLY A 141 -13.37 7.23 -5.90
CA GLY A 141 -14.15 7.85 -6.97
C GLY A 141 -13.37 8.15 -8.25
N MET A 142 -12.05 8.39 -8.16
CA MET A 142 -11.20 8.56 -9.34
C MET A 142 -10.78 7.22 -9.93
N GLY A 143 -10.43 6.26 -9.08
CA GLY A 143 -10.07 4.90 -9.52
C GLY A 143 -11.24 4.15 -10.16
N GLY A 144 -12.46 4.42 -9.69
CA GLY A 144 -13.70 3.86 -10.24
C GLY A 144 -14.28 4.56 -11.48
N ARG A 145 -13.62 5.59 -12.03
CA ARG A 145 -14.15 6.38 -13.17
C ARG A 145 -14.47 5.59 -14.43
N LYS A 146 -13.88 4.41 -14.59
CA LYS A 146 -14.08 3.51 -15.73
C LYS A 146 -15.16 2.44 -15.48
N LEU A 147 -15.80 2.45 -14.31
CA LEU A 147 -16.92 1.55 -14.02
C LEU A 147 -18.09 1.81 -14.98
N LYS A 148 -18.70 0.76 -15.48
CA LYS A 148 -19.94 0.84 -16.26
C LYS A 148 -21.09 1.25 -15.34
N ARG A 149 -21.98 2.11 -15.84
CA ARG A 149 -23.18 2.51 -15.10
C ARG A 149 -24.00 1.27 -14.76
N GLY A 150 -24.46 1.17 -13.52
CA GLY A 150 -25.31 0.06 -13.08
C GLY A 150 -24.57 -1.25 -12.79
N CYS A 151 -23.22 -1.31 -12.87
CA CYS A 151 -22.49 -2.57 -12.67
C CYS A 151 -22.65 -3.18 -11.26
N PHE A 152 -23.14 -2.42 -10.30
CA PHE A 152 -23.41 -2.89 -8.94
C PHE A 152 -24.91 -3.00 -8.61
N ASP A 153 -25.82 -2.83 -9.59
CA ASP A 153 -27.25 -2.79 -9.31
C ASP A 153 -27.78 -4.15 -8.81
N GLU A 154 -27.30 -5.26 -9.40
CA GLU A 154 -27.64 -6.60 -8.94
C GLU A 154 -27.09 -6.90 -7.53
N LEU A 155 -25.84 -6.49 -7.24
CA LEU A 155 -25.25 -6.64 -5.91
C LEU A 155 -26.08 -5.89 -4.85
N LYS A 156 -26.48 -4.64 -5.16
CA LYS A 156 -27.32 -3.84 -4.26
C LYS A 156 -28.72 -4.45 -4.11
N ALA A 157 -29.32 -4.97 -5.17
CA ALA A 157 -30.60 -5.65 -5.13
C ALA A 157 -30.54 -6.93 -4.29
N ALA A 158 -29.38 -7.59 -4.23
CA ALA A 158 -29.11 -8.76 -3.39
C ALA A 158 -28.81 -8.41 -1.92
N GLY A 159 -28.82 -7.12 -1.54
CA GLY A 159 -28.53 -6.65 -0.17
C GLY A 159 -27.10 -6.20 0.08
N GLY A 160 -26.21 -6.28 -0.91
CA GLY A 160 -24.85 -5.76 -0.79
C GLY A 160 -24.79 -4.23 -0.74
N GLU A 161 -23.87 -3.70 0.03
CA GLU A 161 -23.66 -2.26 0.17
C GLU A 161 -22.43 -1.80 -0.65
N VAL A 162 -22.57 -0.66 -1.32
CA VAL A 162 -21.50 -0.07 -2.13
C VAL A 162 -21.32 1.39 -1.76
N ALA A 163 -20.11 1.78 -1.38
CA ALA A 163 -19.73 3.15 -1.07
C ALA A 163 -18.58 3.66 -1.94
N VAL A 164 -18.50 4.98 -2.08
CA VAL A 164 -17.47 5.64 -2.89
C VAL A 164 -16.67 6.58 -2.01
N PHE A 165 -15.37 6.36 -1.95
CA PHE A 165 -14.44 7.25 -1.26
C PHE A 165 -14.14 8.46 -2.15
N PHE A 166 -14.42 9.67 -1.66
CA PHE A 166 -14.35 10.92 -2.43
C PHE A 166 -15.13 10.88 -3.74
N PRO A 167 -16.47 10.75 -3.69
CA PRO A 167 -17.30 10.79 -4.88
C PRO A 167 -17.06 12.08 -5.67
N PRO A 168 -16.97 12.02 -7.01
CA PRO A 168 -16.84 13.22 -7.83
C PRO A 168 -18.11 14.06 -7.73
N LEU A 169 -17.97 15.39 -7.56
CA LEU A 169 -19.09 16.35 -7.56
C LEU A 169 -19.83 16.39 -8.90
N VAL A 170 -19.08 16.30 -10.00
CA VAL A 170 -19.54 16.11 -11.36
C VAL A 170 -18.62 15.05 -11.95
N ARG A 171 -19.08 14.19 -12.87
CA ARG A 171 -18.39 13.00 -13.41
C ARG A 171 -16.86 13.14 -13.63
N TYR A 172 -16.36 14.38 -13.74
CA TYR A 172 -14.94 14.67 -14.01
C TYR A 172 -14.33 15.76 -13.11
N ILE A 173 -15.08 16.33 -12.16
CA ILE A 173 -14.59 17.41 -11.30
C ILE A 173 -14.66 16.98 -9.86
N THR A 174 -13.50 16.75 -9.26
CA THR A 174 -13.34 16.47 -7.84
C THR A 174 -12.57 17.62 -7.20
N LEU A 175 -13.18 18.38 -6.28
CA LEU A 175 -12.50 19.46 -5.56
C LEU A 175 -11.33 18.96 -4.68
N ARG A 176 -11.27 17.64 -4.43
CA ARG A 176 -10.24 16.98 -3.65
C ARG A 176 -9.32 16.13 -4.55
N ILE A 177 -8.81 16.74 -5.62
CA ILE A 177 -8.03 16.07 -6.67
C ILE A 177 -6.79 15.36 -6.11
N ASN A 178 -6.19 15.87 -5.03
CA ASN A 178 -4.90 15.39 -4.52
C ASN A 178 -5.01 14.20 -3.56
N TYR A 179 -6.11 14.08 -2.81
CA TYR A 179 -6.25 12.98 -1.84
C TYR A 179 -6.91 11.77 -2.49
N ARG A 180 -6.30 10.58 -2.34
CA ARG A 180 -6.82 9.31 -2.89
C ARG A 180 -6.79 8.22 -1.85
N ASN A 181 -7.82 7.41 -1.84
CA ASN A 181 -7.78 6.16 -1.11
C ASN A 181 -7.07 5.11 -1.97
N HIS A 182 -5.78 4.91 -1.69
CA HIS A 182 -4.93 4.01 -2.48
C HIS A 182 -4.84 2.60 -1.88
N ARG A 183 -5.62 2.30 -0.85
CA ARG A 183 -5.67 0.99 -0.21
C ARG A 183 -6.27 -0.08 -1.11
N LYS A 184 -5.86 -1.31 -0.90
CA LYS A 184 -6.36 -2.52 -1.56
C LYS A 184 -6.44 -3.59 -0.51
N ILE A 185 -7.65 -3.79 0.00
CA ILE A 185 -7.94 -4.68 1.12
C ILE A 185 -9.13 -5.56 0.74
N CYS A 186 -9.08 -6.84 1.09
CA CYS A 186 -10.26 -7.69 1.11
C CYS A 186 -10.22 -8.52 2.38
N ILE A 187 -11.31 -8.55 3.15
CA ILE A 187 -11.43 -9.29 4.40
C ILE A 187 -12.61 -10.25 4.26
N ILE A 188 -12.41 -11.49 4.67
CA ILE A 188 -13.40 -12.55 4.56
C ILE A 188 -13.56 -13.23 5.90
N ASP A 189 -14.77 -13.18 6.47
CA ASP A 189 -15.20 -13.80 7.72
C ASP A 189 -14.29 -13.48 8.93
N GLY A 190 -13.48 -12.41 8.89
CA GLY A 190 -12.46 -12.13 9.90
C GLY A 190 -11.33 -13.15 9.99
N LYS A 191 -11.35 -14.18 9.17
CA LYS A 191 -10.40 -15.30 9.21
C LYS A 191 -9.20 -15.09 8.30
N GLU A 192 -9.42 -14.43 7.17
CA GLU A 192 -8.37 -14.13 6.19
C GLU A 192 -8.55 -12.74 5.59
N ALA A 193 -7.43 -12.12 5.27
CA ALA A 193 -7.41 -10.82 4.63
C ALA A 193 -6.32 -10.72 3.57
N TYR A 194 -6.59 -9.94 2.52
CA TYR A 194 -5.70 -9.66 1.41
C TYR A 194 -5.25 -8.20 1.46
N VAL A 195 -3.96 -7.96 1.25
CA VAL A 195 -3.37 -6.62 1.12
C VAL A 195 -2.17 -6.63 0.17
N GLY A 196 -1.96 -5.58 -0.61
CA GLY A 196 -0.83 -5.47 -1.53
C GLY A 196 -1.07 -4.53 -2.71
N GLY A 197 -0.30 -4.67 -3.79
CA GLY A 197 -0.27 -3.70 -4.87
C GLY A 197 -1.33 -3.89 -5.95
N PHE A 198 -1.84 -5.11 -6.18
CA PHE A 198 -2.83 -5.38 -7.24
C PHE A 198 -4.16 -4.66 -7.00
N ASN A 199 -4.62 -3.92 -8.00
CA ASN A 199 -6.01 -3.45 -8.09
C ASN A 199 -6.90 -4.49 -8.79
N ILE A 200 -8.16 -4.13 -9.13
CA ILE A 200 -9.10 -5.00 -9.86
C ILE A 200 -9.28 -4.51 -11.29
N GLY A 201 -8.86 -5.33 -12.25
CA GLY A 201 -8.95 -5.08 -13.69
C GLY A 201 -8.10 -6.07 -14.49
N ASP A 202 -8.45 -6.25 -15.76
CA ASP A 202 -7.81 -7.20 -16.68
C ASP A 202 -6.33 -6.88 -16.95
N GLU A 203 -5.91 -5.63 -16.79
CA GLU A 203 -4.50 -5.25 -16.93
C GLU A 203 -3.61 -5.93 -15.89
N TYR A 204 -4.14 -6.20 -14.69
CA TYR A 204 -3.43 -6.88 -13.60
C TYR A 204 -3.29 -8.39 -13.84
N LEU A 205 -4.01 -8.94 -14.81
CA LEU A 205 -3.81 -10.29 -15.34
C LEU A 205 -2.79 -10.35 -16.50
N GLY A 206 -2.13 -9.23 -16.82
CA GLY A 206 -1.23 -9.17 -17.96
C GLY A 206 -1.91 -9.07 -19.32
N LEU A 207 -3.23 -8.85 -19.37
CA LEU A 207 -4.01 -8.80 -20.63
C LEU A 207 -3.90 -7.45 -21.36
N SER A 208 -3.17 -6.49 -20.80
CA SER A 208 -2.94 -5.20 -21.44
C SER A 208 -1.84 -5.26 -22.48
N LYS A 209 -2.14 -4.96 -23.76
CA LYS A 209 -1.13 -4.86 -24.81
C LYS A 209 -0.06 -3.81 -24.54
N LYS A 210 -0.39 -2.76 -23.76
CA LYS A 210 0.54 -1.68 -23.41
C LYS A 210 1.58 -2.12 -22.38
N PHE A 211 1.15 -2.87 -21.37
CA PHE A 211 1.98 -3.18 -20.21
C PHE A 211 2.58 -4.59 -20.26
N GLY A 212 1.92 -5.53 -20.93
CA GLY A 212 2.32 -6.94 -20.93
C GLY A 212 2.11 -7.57 -19.54
N PHE A 213 3.05 -8.40 -19.11
CA PHE A 213 3.02 -9.00 -17.79
C PHE A 213 3.01 -7.93 -16.69
N TRP A 214 2.10 -8.07 -15.74
CA TRP A 214 1.98 -7.14 -14.61
C TRP A 214 2.61 -7.78 -13.36
N ARG A 215 3.83 -7.34 -13.03
CA ARG A 215 4.56 -7.81 -11.86
C ARG A 215 4.20 -6.95 -10.66
N ASP A 216 3.50 -7.54 -9.69
CA ASP A 216 3.13 -6.90 -8.44
C ASP A 216 3.24 -7.90 -7.28
N THR A 217 3.07 -7.46 -6.04
CA THR A 217 3.07 -8.32 -4.86
C THR A 217 1.80 -8.10 -4.05
N HIS A 218 1.18 -9.20 -3.65
CA HIS A 218 0.00 -9.22 -2.77
C HIS A 218 0.15 -10.35 -1.77
N ILE A 219 -0.36 -10.17 -0.58
CA ILE A 219 -0.33 -11.19 0.45
C ILE A 219 -1.74 -11.51 0.94
N LYS A 220 -1.95 -12.75 1.34
CA LYS A 220 -3.07 -13.19 2.16
C LYS A 220 -2.54 -13.47 3.56
N ILE A 221 -3.23 -12.95 4.55
CA ILE A 221 -2.89 -13.07 5.96
C ILE A 221 -4.04 -13.83 6.65
N LYS A 222 -3.67 -14.79 7.50
CA LYS A 222 -4.55 -15.40 8.51
C LYS A 222 -3.96 -15.16 9.87
N GLY A 223 -4.77 -14.94 10.89
CA GLY A 223 -4.31 -14.64 12.25
C GLY A 223 -4.76 -13.26 12.74
N THR A 224 -4.27 -12.85 13.90
CA THR A 224 -4.74 -11.63 14.60
C THR A 224 -4.48 -10.34 13.81
N ALA A 225 -3.52 -10.31 12.89
CA ALA A 225 -3.30 -9.12 12.04
C ALA A 225 -4.49 -8.76 11.14
N VAL A 226 -5.40 -9.70 10.88
CA VAL A 226 -6.65 -9.45 10.13
C VAL A 226 -7.49 -8.38 10.82
N GLU A 227 -7.50 -8.31 12.17
CA GLU A 227 -8.20 -7.27 12.93
C GLU A 227 -7.74 -5.86 12.56
N GLY A 228 -6.43 -5.68 12.32
CA GLY A 228 -5.87 -4.39 11.92
C GLY A 228 -6.39 -3.90 10.56
N LEU A 229 -6.53 -4.84 9.59
CA LEU A 229 -7.12 -4.55 8.29
C LEU A 229 -8.63 -4.30 8.39
N LEU A 230 -9.34 -5.09 9.20
CA LEU A 230 -10.76 -4.95 9.46
C LEU A 230 -11.08 -3.58 10.08
N TRP A 231 -10.32 -3.20 11.11
CA TRP A 231 -10.45 -1.89 11.74
C TRP A 231 -10.18 -0.74 10.75
N ARG A 232 -9.17 -0.88 9.88
CA ARG A 232 -8.87 0.11 8.85
C ARG A 232 -10.00 0.23 7.84
N PHE A 233 -10.53 -0.88 7.36
CA PHE A 233 -11.67 -0.89 6.45
C PHE A 233 -12.87 -0.15 7.05
N PHE A 234 -13.22 -0.41 8.31
CA PHE A 234 -14.36 0.25 8.95
C PHE A 234 -14.16 1.76 9.14
N LYS A 235 -12.94 2.21 9.44
CA LYS A 235 -12.64 3.66 9.45
C LYS A 235 -12.92 4.31 8.09
N ASP A 236 -12.53 3.68 7.02
CA ASP A 236 -12.74 4.20 5.67
C ASP A 236 -14.19 4.05 5.22
N TRP A 237 -14.83 2.94 5.57
CA TRP A 237 -16.25 2.70 5.29
C TRP A 237 -17.16 3.73 5.94
N ARG A 238 -17.01 3.99 7.22
CA ARG A 238 -17.80 5.01 7.95
C ARG A 238 -17.69 6.38 7.32
N PHE A 239 -16.47 6.76 6.96
CA PHE A 239 -16.22 8.02 6.28
C PHE A 239 -16.91 8.09 4.91
N ALA A 240 -16.83 7.04 4.09
CA ALA A 240 -17.37 7.03 2.75
C ALA A 240 -18.90 6.85 2.70
N ALA A 241 -19.46 6.02 3.58
CA ALA A 241 -20.88 5.71 3.64
C ALA A 241 -21.69 6.71 4.48
N HIS A 242 -21.03 7.65 5.20
CA HIS A 242 -21.66 8.58 6.15
C HIS A 242 -22.51 7.86 7.22
N LYS A 243 -22.08 6.67 7.66
CA LYS A 243 -22.78 5.84 8.62
C LYS A 243 -21.95 5.72 9.90
N ASN A 244 -22.33 6.45 10.96
CA ASN A 244 -21.59 6.43 12.24
C ASN A 244 -21.85 5.17 13.10
N ASN A 245 -22.90 4.40 12.83
CA ASN A 245 -23.35 3.28 13.68
C ASN A 245 -23.03 1.89 13.11
N THR A 246 -22.01 1.74 12.27
CA THR A 246 -21.58 0.40 11.85
C THR A 246 -20.73 -0.23 12.96
N HIS A 247 -21.30 -1.20 13.67
CA HIS A 247 -20.55 -2.02 14.63
C HIS A 247 -19.56 -2.91 13.88
N CYS A 248 -18.30 -2.87 14.29
CA CYS A 248 -17.28 -3.80 13.86
C CYS A 248 -17.29 -4.97 14.85
N GLN A 249 -17.62 -6.17 14.40
CA GLN A 249 -17.37 -7.37 15.19
C GLN A 249 -15.87 -7.69 15.05
N LEU A 250 -15.09 -7.34 16.07
CA LEU A 250 -13.63 -7.54 16.13
C LEU A 250 -13.28 -8.89 16.80
N GLU A 251 -14.09 -9.90 16.65
CA GLU A 251 -13.79 -11.22 17.19
C GLU A 251 -13.23 -12.11 16.08
N ILE A 252 -11.95 -12.42 16.15
CA ILE A 252 -11.34 -13.49 15.35
C ILE A 252 -11.54 -14.78 16.13
N PRO A 253 -12.07 -15.85 15.50
CA PRO A 253 -12.19 -17.14 16.15
C PRO A 253 -10.82 -17.64 16.62
N GLU A 254 -10.66 -17.92 17.91
CA GLU A 254 -9.41 -18.38 18.54
C GLU A 254 -8.79 -19.64 17.87
N ASN A 255 -9.60 -20.42 17.14
CA ASN A 255 -9.19 -21.69 16.52
C ASN A 255 -8.42 -21.54 15.19
N SER A 256 -8.09 -20.32 14.74
CA SER A 256 -7.38 -20.08 13.47
C SER A 256 -5.90 -19.69 13.63
N LEU A 257 -5.36 -19.76 14.84
CA LEU A 257 -4.07 -19.18 15.21
C LEU A 257 -2.94 -20.22 15.20
N ASN A 258 -2.46 -20.63 14.01
CA ASN A 258 -1.37 -21.61 13.89
C ASN A 258 -0.07 -21.00 13.32
N GLY A 259 -0.09 -19.71 12.97
CA GLY A 259 1.08 -19.03 12.40
C GLY A 259 2.10 -18.58 13.46
N SER A 260 3.28 -18.20 12.99
CA SER A 260 4.38 -17.69 13.82
C SER A 260 4.91 -16.32 13.34
N SER A 261 4.37 -15.79 12.25
CA SER A 261 4.84 -14.52 11.71
C SER A 261 4.38 -13.35 12.58
N GLY A 262 5.33 -12.48 12.96
CA GLY A 262 5.04 -11.18 13.54
C GLY A 262 4.51 -10.21 12.49
N ILE A 263 3.38 -9.56 12.70
CA ILE A 263 2.82 -8.62 11.73
C ILE A 263 2.27 -7.37 12.43
N GLN A 264 2.51 -6.21 11.79
CA GLN A 264 1.84 -4.94 12.08
C GLN A 264 1.19 -4.40 10.82
N ILE A 265 -0.08 -4.04 10.91
CA ILE A 265 -0.80 -3.34 9.85
C ILE A 265 -0.64 -1.83 10.06
N VAL A 266 0.27 -1.25 9.32
CA VAL A 266 0.62 0.17 9.40
C VAL A 266 -0.11 0.95 8.33
N SER A 267 -0.83 1.97 8.72
CA SER A 267 -1.52 2.84 7.78
C SER A 267 -1.10 4.29 7.92
N SER A 268 -1.04 4.98 6.80
CA SER A 268 -0.80 6.42 6.76
C SER A 268 -1.80 7.10 5.84
N GLY A 269 -1.96 8.40 6.02
CA GLY A 269 -2.86 9.19 5.20
C GLY A 269 -2.80 10.66 5.60
N PRO A 270 -3.45 11.54 4.81
CA PRO A 270 -3.53 12.96 5.13
C PRO A 270 -4.32 13.23 6.43
N ASP A 271 -5.06 12.23 6.95
CA ASP A 271 -5.77 12.23 8.23
C ASP A 271 -4.89 11.82 9.42
N SER A 272 -3.69 11.33 9.16
CA SER A 272 -2.75 10.89 10.20
C SER A 272 -1.84 12.05 10.63
N LYS A 273 -1.47 12.07 11.91
CA LYS A 273 -0.48 13.02 12.45
C LYS A 273 0.92 12.72 11.92
N TRP A 274 1.24 11.44 11.76
CA TRP A 274 2.54 10.91 11.38
C TRP A 274 2.48 10.25 10.01
N ALA A 275 3.59 10.26 9.29
CA ALA A 275 3.74 9.53 8.03
C ALA A 275 4.23 8.10 8.29
N SER A 276 3.44 7.31 9.04
CA SER A 276 3.89 6.08 9.70
C SER A 276 4.50 5.05 8.77
N VAL A 277 3.99 4.87 7.54
CA VAL A 277 4.61 3.96 6.55
C VAL A 277 5.99 4.48 6.13
N LYS A 278 6.11 5.79 5.87
CA LYS A 278 7.42 6.41 5.56
C LYS A 278 8.39 6.28 6.73
N ASP A 279 7.90 6.56 7.95
CA ASP A 279 8.73 6.48 9.16
C ASP A 279 9.22 5.05 9.38
N GLY A 280 8.38 4.04 9.08
CA GLY A 280 8.76 2.62 9.02
C GLY A 280 9.87 2.35 8.01
N TYR A 281 9.75 2.85 6.78
CA TYR A 281 10.80 2.71 5.76
C TYR A 281 12.10 3.39 6.19
N PHE A 282 12.02 4.60 6.75
CA PHE A 282 13.18 5.30 7.29
C PHE A 282 13.89 4.47 8.37
N LYS A 283 13.11 3.89 9.27
CA LYS A 283 13.63 3.04 10.35
C LYS A 283 14.27 1.76 9.81
N MET A 284 13.63 1.11 8.80
CA MET A 284 14.22 -0.04 8.12
C MET A 284 15.57 0.31 7.49
N ILE A 285 15.69 1.46 6.81
CA ILE A 285 16.95 1.89 6.19
C ILE A 285 18.03 2.12 7.25
N THR A 286 17.70 2.83 8.32
CA THR A 286 18.68 3.22 9.35
C THR A 286 19.08 2.06 10.28
N ASN A 287 18.26 1.03 10.40
CA ASN A 287 18.55 -0.15 11.21
C ASN A 287 19.17 -1.31 10.41
N ALA A 288 19.16 -1.24 9.07
CA ALA A 288 19.73 -2.30 8.23
C ALA A 288 21.24 -2.49 8.49
N ARG A 289 21.66 -3.75 8.49
CA ARG A 289 23.05 -4.15 8.75
C ARG A 289 23.70 -4.88 7.57
N LYS A 290 22.89 -5.44 6.67
CA LYS A 290 23.37 -6.26 5.53
C LYS A 290 22.86 -5.74 4.21
N ARG A 291 21.53 -5.65 4.05
CA ARG A 291 20.91 -5.34 2.75
C ARG A 291 19.58 -4.61 2.88
N ILE A 292 19.28 -3.86 1.82
CA ILE A 292 17.99 -3.22 1.58
C ILE A 292 17.61 -3.47 0.13
N TYR A 293 16.49 -4.17 -0.10
CA TYR A 293 15.96 -4.40 -1.43
C TYR A 293 14.58 -3.78 -1.56
N ILE A 294 14.40 -2.96 -2.58
CA ILE A 294 13.20 -2.17 -2.80
C ILE A 294 12.65 -2.43 -4.20
N GLN A 295 11.35 -2.70 -4.28
CA GLN A 295 10.61 -2.65 -5.55
C GLN A 295 9.55 -1.56 -5.45
N THR A 296 9.52 -0.64 -6.39
CA THR A 296 8.52 0.43 -6.42
C THR A 296 8.29 0.91 -7.86
N PRO A 297 7.01 1.13 -8.28
CA PRO A 297 6.75 1.71 -9.60
C PRO A 297 7.16 3.18 -9.68
N TYR A 298 7.17 3.89 -8.54
CA TYR A 298 7.50 5.32 -8.46
C TYR A 298 8.54 5.55 -7.40
N PHE A 299 9.71 6.03 -7.82
CA PHE A 299 10.85 6.33 -6.96
C PHE A 299 11.03 7.85 -6.91
N ILE A 300 10.26 8.53 -6.05
CA ILE A 300 10.34 9.98 -5.80
C ILE A 300 10.44 10.20 -4.29
N PRO A 301 11.58 9.81 -3.68
CA PRO A 301 11.75 9.90 -2.24
C PRO A 301 11.71 11.36 -1.76
N ASP A 302 11.27 11.58 -0.53
CA ASP A 302 11.52 12.84 0.14
C ASP A 302 12.98 12.89 0.65
N ASP A 303 13.41 14.08 1.09
CA ASP A 303 14.80 14.31 1.50
C ASP A 303 15.25 13.33 2.60
N SER A 304 14.39 12.96 3.53
CA SER A 304 14.75 12.05 4.63
C SER A 304 15.03 10.63 4.14
N ILE A 305 14.21 10.09 3.26
CA ILE A 305 14.41 8.76 2.68
C ILE A 305 15.61 8.77 1.71
N PHE A 306 15.74 9.84 0.91
CA PHE A 306 16.85 10.00 0.00
C PHE A 306 18.19 9.99 0.73
N GLU A 307 18.33 10.81 1.78
CA GLU A 307 19.55 10.90 2.59
C GLU A 307 19.85 9.57 3.32
N ALA A 308 18.82 8.92 3.86
CA ALA A 308 19.00 7.62 4.51
C ALA A 308 19.54 6.56 3.53
N LEU A 309 19.00 6.48 2.29
CA LEU A 309 19.49 5.56 1.26
C LEU A 309 20.92 5.91 0.82
N ARG A 310 21.24 7.21 0.67
CA ARG A 310 22.58 7.68 0.34
C ARG A 310 23.60 7.24 1.39
N VAL A 311 23.29 7.47 2.67
CA VAL A 311 24.16 7.07 3.79
C VAL A 311 24.29 5.55 3.86
N ALA A 312 23.21 4.79 3.65
CA ALA A 312 23.24 3.33 3.62
C ALA A 312 24.20 2.81 2.54
N GLY A 313 24.12 3.36 1.31
CA GLY A 313 25.03 3.02 0.21
C GLY A 313 26.48 3.35 0.52
N LEU A 314 26.77 4.57 1.00
CA LEU A 314 28.11 5.00 1.40
C LEU A 314 28.68 4.15 2.56
N SER A 315 27.82 3.58 3.40
CA SER A 315 28.23 2.69 4.50
C SER A 315 28.54 1.27 4.03
N GLY A 316 28.39 0.97 2.75
CA GLY A 316 28.69 -0.34 2.16
C GLY A 316 27.56 -1.38 2.29
N LEU A 317 26.34 -0.97 2.63
CA LEU A 317 25.17 -1.86 2.61
C LEU A 317 24.83 -2.26 1.17
N ASP A 318 24.37 -3.50 0.96
CA ASP A 318 23.86 -3.96 -0.35
C ASP A 318 22.46 -3.39 -0.60
N VAL A 319 22.41 -2.17 -1.14
CA VAL A 319 21.14 -1.47 -1.45
C VAL A 319 20.81 -1.64 -2.93
N LYS A 320 19.66 -2.27 -3.21
CA LYS A 320 19.15 -2.48 -4.58
C LYS A 320 17.74 -1.92 -4.71
N VAL A 321 17.51 -1.15 -5.76
CA VAL A 321 16.20 -0.56 -6.08
C VAL A 321 15.79 -1.00 -7.48
N MET A 322 14.62 -1.60 -7.59
CA MET A 322 14.04 -2.04 -8.86
C MET A 322 12.84 -1.16 -9.21
N ILE A 323 12.85 -0.61 -10.42
CA ILE A 323 11.83 0.28 -10.97
C ILE A 323 11.34 -0.25 -12.33
N PRO A 324 10.17 0.19 -12.86
CA PRO A 324 9.76 -0.20 -14.19
C PRO A 324 10.62 0.45 -15.29
N CYS A 325 10.83 -0.26 -16.41
CA CYS A 325 11.54 0.27 -17.58
C CYS A 325 10.73 1.28 -18.39
N LYS A 326 9.39 1.21 -18.32
CA LYS A 326 8.47 2.04 -19.11
C LYS A 326 7.53 2.85 -18.22
N PRO A 327 7.23 4.10 -18.61
CA PRO A 327 6.31 4.93 -17.86
C PRO A 327 4.84 4.54 -18.09
N ASP A 328 4.05 4.49 -17.03
CA ASP A 328 2.60 4.66 -17.09
C ASP A 328 2.22 6.14 -17.02
N HIS A 329 2.95 6.92 -16.21
CA HIS A 329 2.87 8.38 -16.03
C HIS A 329 4.22 9.04 -16.36
N PRO A 330 4.35 9.73 -17.52
CA PRO A 330 5.64 10.26 -17.98
C PRO A 330 6.35 11.19 -16.99
N PHE A 331 5.64 12.14 -16.37
CA PHE A 331 6.24 13.08 -15.42
C PHE A 331 6.77 12.37 -14.15
N VAL A 332 6.05 11.39 -13.63
CA VAL A 332 6.48 10.58 -12.48
C VAL A 332 7.74 9.81 -12.80
N TYR A 333 7.80 9.20 -14.00
CA TYR A 333 8.96 8.45 -14.47
C TYR A 333 10.22 9.35 -14.59
N TRP A 334 10.09 10.51 -15.27
CA TRP A 334 11.21 11.43 -15.43
C TRP A 334 11.65 12.04 -14.09
N ALA A 335 10.71 12.36 -13.19
CA ALA A 335 11.05 12.81 -11.85
C ALA A 335 11.84 11.74 -11.10
N GLY A 336 11.41 10.47 -11.13
CA GLY A 336 12.10 9.35 -10.49
C GLY A 336 13.53 9.19 -10.95
N LEU A 337 13.77 9.22 -12.27
CA LEU A 337 15.12 9.11 -12.84
C LEU A 337 16.06 10.23 -12.35
N SER A 338 15.55 11.41 -12.04
CA SER A 338 16.38 12.54 -11.58
C SER A 338 17.03 12.34 -10.20
N TYR A 339 16.53 11.38 -9.39
CA TYR A 339 17.08 11.07 -8.06
C TYR A 339 18.17 10.01 -8.10
N ILE A 340 18.31 9.26 -9.23
CA ILE A 340 19.15 8.06 -9.28
C ILE A 340 20.64 8.40 -9.25
N GLY A 341 21.07 9.49 -9.91
CA GLY A 341 22.49 9.77 -10.16
C GLY A 341 23.35 9.82 -8.90
N GLU A 342 22.94 10.63 -7.93
CA GLU A 342 23.67 10.79 -6.67
C GLU A 342 23.66 9.50 -5.82
N LEU A 343 22.57 8.73 -5.88
CA LEU A 343 22.49 7.44 -5.18
C LEU A 343 23.38 6.38 -5.83
N LEU A 344 23.54 6.39 -7.16
CA LEU A 344 24.50 5.53 -7.86
C LEU A 344 25.94 5.82 -7.42
N GLU A 345 26.29 7.12 -7.31
CA GLU A 345 27.61 7.54 -6.81
C GLU A 345 27.84 7.11 -5.34
N ALA A 346 26.76 7.03 -4.56
CA ALA A 346 26.80 6.53 -3.19
C ALA A 346 26.85 5.00 -3.08
N GLY A 347 26.80 4.25 -4.18
CA GLY A 347 26.87 2.79 -4.19
C GLY A 347 25.52 2.06 -4.17
N VAL A 348 24.40 2.79 -4.23
CA VAL A 348 23.06 2.20 -4.41
C VAL A 348 22.90 1.69 -5.84
N LYS A 349 22.45 0.45 -6.01
CA LYS A 349 22.24 -0.17 -7.32
C LYS A 349 20.81 -0.01 -7.79
N PHE A 350 20.63 0.40 -9.04
CA PHE A 350 19.33 0.57 -9.67
C PHE A 350 19.15 -0.37 -10.85
N TYR A 351 17.94 -0.95 -10.95
CA TYR A 351 17.58 -1.91 -11.97
C TYR A 351 16.25 -1.53 -12.61
N THR A 352 16.16 -1.61 -13.95
CA THR A 352 14.90 -1.48 -14.69
C THR A 352 14.36 -2.87 -15.02
N TYR A 353 13.12 -3.14 -14.61
CA TYR A 353 12.45 -4.41 -14.91
C TYR A 353 11.91 -4.42 -16.34
N GLU A 354 12.38 -5.37 -17.18
CA GLU A 354 12.14 -5.38 -18.63
C GLU A 354 10.98 -6.33 -19.05
N ASN A 355 10.60 -7.29 -18.21
CA ASN A 355 9.58 -8.30 -18.54
C ASN A 355 8.15 -7.81 -18.23
N GLY A 356 7.76 -6.64 -18.78
CA GLY A 356 6.44 -6.08 -18.57
C GLY A 356 6.44 -4.82 -17.70
N PHE A 357 5.46 -4.68 -16.78
CA PHE A 357 5.33 -3.53 -15.91
C PHE A 357 5.46 -3.92 -14.44
N LEU A 358 6.52 -3.42 -13.79
CA LEU A 358 6.71 -3.59 -12.35
C LEU A 358 5.86 -2.59 -11.58
N HIS A 359 4.96 -3.09 -10.74
CA HIS A 359 4.11 -2.27 -9.87
C HIS A 359 4.17 -2.70 -8.40
N SER A 360 5.09 -3.57 -8.04
CA SER A 360 5.29 -4.04 -6.66
C SER A 360 5.70 -2.90 -5.73
N LYS A 361 5.24 -2.95 -4.49
CA LYS A 361 5.61 -2.04 -3.41
C LYS A 361 6.09 -2.89 -2.26
N THR A 362 7.36 -3.28 -2.34
CA THR A 362 8.01 -4.13 -1.34
C THR A 362 9.29 -3.48 -0.83
N PHE A 363 9.53 -3.68 0.44
CA PHE A 363 10.73 -3.22 1.11
C PHE A 363 11.26 -4.36 1.98
N ILE A 364 12.48 -4.82 1.72
CA ILE A 364 13.11 -5.95 2.40
C ILE A 364 14.32 -5.43 3.14
N MET A 365 14.42 -5.71 4.44
CA MET A 365 15.55 -5.36 5.28
C MET A 365 16.16 -6.63 5.87
N ASP A 366 17.43 -6.81 5.62
CA ASP A 366 18.24 -7.92 6.14
C ASP A 366 17.56 -9.29 5.90
N ASP A 367 17.52 -10.13 6.95
CA ASP A 367 17.02 -11.50 6.85
C ASP A 367 15.67 -11.69 7.58
N PHE A 368 14.98 -10.59 8.00
CA PHE A 368 13.84 -10.76 8.91
C PHE A 368 12.67 -9.81 8.68
N VAL A 369 12.90 -8.57 8.26
CA VAL A 369 11.80 -7.60 8.14
C VAL A 369 11.46 -7.35 6.68
N THR A 370 10.18 -7.45 6.37
CA THR A 370 9.65 -7.18 5.03
C THR A 370 8.40 -6.32 5.12
N SER A 371 8.27 -5.31 4.28
CA SER A 371 7.03 -4.55 4.12
C SER A 371 6.42 -4.84 2.75
N VAL A 372 5.13 -5.19 2.74
CA VAL A 372 4.31 -5.38 1.54
C VAL A 372 3.04 -4.55 1.70
N GLY A 373 2.66 -3.78 0.69
CA GLY A 373 1.43 -3.01 0.79
C GLY A 373 1.11 -2.15 -0.42
N THR A 374 0.55 -0.98 -0.15
CA THR A 374 0.02 -0.11 -1.19
C THR A 374 0.89 1.12 -1.45
N ALA A 375 1.77 1.50 -0.50
CA ALA A 375 2.56 2.71 -0.54
C ALA A 375 3.76 2.59 -1.50
N ASN A 376 3.80 3.46 -2.51
CA ASN A 376 5.00 3.64 -3.32
C ASN A 376 6.08 4.37 -2.52
N LEU A 377 7.31 4.38 -3.03
CA LEU A 377 8.40 5.17 -2.47
C LEU A 377 8.37 6.59 -3.08
N ASP A 378 7.27 7.29 -2.87
CA ASP A 378 7.08 8.65 -3.40
C ASP A 378 6.43 9.59 -2.36
N ILE A 379 6.65 10.90 -2.55
CA ILE A 379 6.14 11.97 -1.69
C ILE A 379 4.61 11.92 -1.61
N ARG A 380 3.94 11.54 -2.70
CA ARG A 380 2.49 11.46 -2.77
C ARG A 380 1.92 10.36 -1.87
N SER A 381 2.51 9.16 -1.89
CA SER A 381 2.14 8.07 -0.98
C SER A 381 2.39 8.43 0.49
N PHE A 382 3.45 9.19 0.75
CA PHE A 382 3.79 9.57 2.12
C PHE A 382 2.91 10.68 2.70
N LYS A 383 2.34 11.58 1.87
CA LYS A 383 1.67 12.80 2.35
C LYS A 383 0.21 12.96 1.90
N LEU A 384 -0.18 12.38 0.77
CA LEU A 384 -1.45 12.68 0.10
C LEU A 384 -2.39 11.49 -0.02
N ASN A 385 -1.86 10.29 -0.19
CA ASN A 385 -2.67 9.09 -0.31
C ASN A 385 -2.97 8.47 1.05
N PHE A 386 -4.12 7.81 1.14
CA PHE A 386 -4.40 6.85 2.20
C PHE A 386 -3.78 5.52 1.80
N GLU A 387 -2.80 5.06 2.54
CA GLU A 387 -2.02 3.85 2.28
C GLU A 387 -2.13 2.86 3.44
N VAL A 388 -1.83 1.60 3.16
CA VAL A 388 -1.71 0.53 4.16
C VAL A 388 -0.63 -0.45 3.75
N ASN A 389 0.24 -0.79 4.70
CA ASN A 389 1.28 -1.79 4.52
C ASN A 389 1.25 -2.79 5.69
N ALA A 390 1.54 -4.05 5.39
CA ALA A 390 1.91 -5.04 6.38
C ALA A 390 3.44 -4.98 6.56
N PHE A 391 3.89 -4.73 7.79
CA PHE A 391 5.27 -4.94 8.21
C PHE A 391 5.34 -6.31 8.84
N ILE A 392 6.13 -7.19 8.24
CA ILE A 392 6.20 -8.62 8.54
C ILE A 392 7.57 -8.91 9.11
N TYR A 393 7.60 -9.53 10.25
CA TYR A 393 8.80 -9.93 10.99
C TYR A 393 8.86 -11.47 10.97
N ASP A 394 9.55 -12.03 9.97
CA ASP A 394 9.58 -13.48 9.72
C ASP A 394 10.71 -13.83 8.76
N GLU A 395 11.54 -14.83 9.11
CA GLU A 395 12.66 -15.27 8.28
C GLU A 395 12.22 -15.94 6.99
N GLU A 396 11.22 -16.82 7.06
CA GLU A 396 10.77 -17.60 5.91
C GLU A 396 10.07 -16.68 4.88
N VAL A 397 9.22 -15.76 5.35
CA VAL A 397 8.57 -14.76 4.50
C VAL A 397 9.61 -13.84 3.88
N ASN A 398 10.58 -13.37 4.66
CA ASN A 398 11.66 -12.51 4.18
C ASN A 398 12.50 -13.24 3.12
N GLN A 399 12.90 -14.49 3.36
CA GLN A 399 13.69 -15.27 2.41
C GLN A 399 12.94 -15.50 1.09
N LYS A 400 11.65 -15.86 1.13
CA LYS A 400 10.81 -15.98 -0.07
C LYS A 400 10.74 -14.67 -0.88
N MET A 401 10.69 -13.53 -0.19
CA MET A 401 10.71 -12.23 -0.85
C MET A 401 12.06 -11.90 -1.46
N VAL A 402 13.16 -12.27 -0.80
CA VAL A 402 14.52 -12.16 -1.34
C VAL A 402 14.70 -13.04 -2.58
N ASP A 403 14.25 -14.28 -2.52
CA ASP A 403 14.32 -15.22 -3.65
C ASP A 403 13.54 -14.68 -4.86
N GLN A 404 12.32 -14.16 -4.62
CA GLN A 404 11.54 -13.54 -5.69
C GLN A 404 12.21 -12.28 -6.24
N PHE A 405 12.82 -11.45 -5.39
CA PHE A 405 13.57 -10.28 -5.85
C PHE A 405 14.73 -10.69 -6.77
N HIS A 406 15.45 -11.77 -6.46
CA HIS A 406 16.52 -12.29 -7.30
C HIS A 406 16.00 -12.87 -8.63
N LEU A 407 14.86 -13.59 -8.63
CA LEU A 407 14.20 -14.02 -9.86
C LEU A 407 13.79 -12.83 -10.74
N ASP A 408 13.27 -11.77 -10.13
CA ASP A 408 12.92 -10.54 -10.87
C ASP A 408 14.17 -9.85 -11.43
N LEU A 409 15.33 -9.89 -10.74
CA LEU A 409 16.60 -9.34 -11.23
C LEU A 409 17.07 -10.00 -12.52
N GLU A 410 16.79 -11.28 -12.76
CA GLU A 410 17.12 -11.97 -14.01
C GLU A 410 16.43 -11.33 -15.23
N CYS A 411 15.32 -10.63 -15.00
CA CYS A 411 14.57 -9.89 -16.01
C CYS A 411 14.90 -8.39 -16.04
N CYS A 412 15.98 -7.96 -15.39
CA CYS A 412 16.30 -6.55 -15.22
C CYS A 412 17.55 -6.12 -16.00
N GLU A 413 17.59 -4.84 -16.35
CA GLU A 413 18.79 -4.16 -16.82
C GLU A 413 19.33 -3.23 -15.72
N GLU A 414 20.63 -3.32 -15.41
CA GLU A 414 21.26 -2.44 -14.42
C GLU A 414 21.49 -1.03 -15.01
N ILE A 415 21.14 -0.02 -14.22
CA ILE A 415 21.46 1.38 -14.52
C ILE A 415 22.84 1.68 -13.92
N THR A 416 23.89 1.55 -14.75
CA THR A 416 25.25 1.90 -14.30
C THR A 416 25.48 3.42 -14.37
N ILE A 417 26.50 3.90 -13.65
CA ILE A 417 26.92 5.31 -13.69
C ILE A 417 27.21 5.76 -15.14
N GLU A 418 27.85 4.90 -15.94
CA GLU A 418 28.18 5.20 -17.34
C GLU A 418 26.93 5.31 -18.21
N LYS A 419 25.95 4.41 -18.05
CA LYS A 419 24.66 4.51 -18.76
C LYS A 419 23.91 5.77 -18.35
N TYR A 420 23.87 6.04 -17.05
CA TYR A 420 23.21 7.21 -16.51
C TYR A 420 23.86 8.52 -17.01
N ALA A 421 25.19 8.60 -17.10
CA ALA A 421 25.92 9.77 -17.61
C ALA A 421 25.65 10.02 -19.09
N LYS A 422 25.46 8.98 -19.93
CA LYS A 422 25.21 9.06 -21.37
C LYS A 422 23.82 9.56 -21.76
N ARG A 423 22.94 9.90 -20.81
CA ARG A 423 21.61 10.45 -21.12
C ARG A 423 21.69 11.73 -21.93
N SER A 424 20.83 11.85 -22.93
CA SER A 424 20.78 13.05 -23.78
C SER A 424 20.35 14.30 -22.96
N ASN A 425 20.74 15.47 -23.43
CA ASN A 425 20.36 16.75 -22.80
C ASN A 425 18.84 16.94 -22.75
N ILE A 426 18.08 16.37 -23.71
CA ILE A 426 16.62 16.40 -23.73
C ILE A 426 16.07 15.58 -22.56
N VAL A 427 16.66 14.42 -22.27
CA VAL A 427 16.28 13.58 -21.12
C VAL A 427 16.55 14.31 -19.82
N LYS A 428 17.76 14.87 -19.66
CA LYS A 428 18.14 15.68 -18.48
C LYS A 428 17.21 16.88 -18.26
N LEU A 429 16.78 17.55 -19.33
CA LEU A 429 15.81 18.63 -19.25
C LEU A 429 14.44 18.14 -18.77
N LYS A 430 13.94 17.01 -19.32
CA LYS A 430 12.67 16.40 -18.86
C LYS A 430 12.72 16.01 -17.39
N GLU A 431 13.82 15.41 -16.95
CA GLU A 431 14.06 15.07 -15.55
C GLU A 431 14.03 16.32 -14.66
N SER A 432 14.76 17.37 -15.02
CA SER A 432 14.83 18.63 -14.25
C SER A 432 13.46 19.32 -14.14
N VAL A 433 12.72 19.40 -15.25
CA VAL A 433 11.35 19.97 -15.24
C VAL A 433 10.39 19.11 -14.41
N SER A 434 10.46 17.78 -14.56
CA SER A 434 9.59 16.87 -13.80
C SER A 434 9.92 16.88 -12.31
N ARG A 435 11.19 17.04 -11.92
CA ARG A 435 11.61 17.16 -10.53
C ARG A 435 10.96 18.34 -9.80
N LEU A 436 10.72 19.45 -10.49
CA LEU A 436 10.01 20.60 -9.91
C LEU A 436 8.56 20.26 -9.50
N LEU A 437 7.99 19.22 -10.11
CA LEU A 437 6.62 18.77 -9.83
C LEU A 437 6.59 17.67 -8.73
N SER A 438 7.74 17.16 -8.27
CA SER A 438 7.84 16.08 -7.28
C SER A 438 6.91 16.23 -6.06
N PRO A 439 6.68 17.45 -5.49
CA PRO A 439 5.81 17.60 -4.33
C PRO A 439 4.33 17.27 -4.59
N ILE A 440 3.91 17.16 -5.85
CA ILE A 440 2.50 16.92 -6.25
C ILE A 440 2.32 15.66 -7.11
N LEU A 441 3.42 15.00 -7.51
CA LEU A 441 3.44 13.77 -8.32
C LEU A 441 3.17 12.53 -7.47
#